data_be750e57c20273263883502b0f0db273
#
_entry.id   be750e57c20273263883502b0f0db273
#
_cell.length_a   1.000
_cell.length_b   1.000
_cell.length_c   1.000
_cell.angle_alpha   90.00
_cell.angle_beta   90.00
_cell.angle_gamma   90.00
#
_symmetry.space_group_name_H-M   'P 1'
#
loop_
_entity.id
_entity.type
_entity.pdbx_description
1 polymer ?
#
loop_
_entity_poly.entity_id
_entity_poly.type
_entity_poly.pdbx_seq_one_letter_code
_entity_poly.pdbx_strand_id
1 'polypeptide(L)'
;MYDEADFFTLENIASIKDKTETQDAPAWGLLEQNYAAISDLLRKVRRTITYNDFYYTNMVVAKDNSSALMFDYNLLGKGYAYTDVRNVLSSLSEEAGKAFLKEYGKFDPAEKALDDVVSVVVTLHLACLRENFPWWAQTLLDELNTTFIEKIELLRRFQ
;
A
#
# COMPACT_ATOMS: atom_id res chain seq x y z
N MET A 1 14.71 9.55 3.29
CA MET A 1 14.22 8.28 3.81
C MET A 1 12.91 8.02 3.12
N TYR A 2 12.70 6.84 2.56
CA TYR A 2 11.48 6.49 1.82
C TYR A 2 10.24 6.61 2.71
N ASP A 3 9.15 7.14 2.19
CA ASP A 3 7.85 7.24 2.85
C ASP A 3 6.75 7.13 1.78
N GLU A 4 5.93 6.08 1.81
CA GLU A 4 4.84 5.90 0.85
C GLU A 4 3.83 7.05 0.88
N ALA A 5 3.60 7.66 2.04
CA ALA A 5 2.66 8.77 2.16
C ALA A 5 3.06 10.02 1.37
N ASP A 6 4.35 10.19 1.07
CA ASP A 6 4.83 11.32 0.26
C ASP A 6 4.31 11.26 -1.19
N PHE A 7 3.91 10.07 -1.65
CA PHE A 7 3.35 9.88 -2.99
C PHE A 7 1.83 10.05 -3.05
N PHE A 8 1.15 10.12 -1.91
CA PHE A 8 -0.30 10.36 -1.86
C PHE A 8 -0.59 11.86 -2.01
N THR A 9 -0.56 12.34 -3.24
CA THR A 9 -0.78 13.76 -3.59
C THR A 9 -1.83 13.91 -4.68
N LEU A 10 -2.53 15.05 -4.71
CA LEU A 10 -3.47 15.36 -5.81
C LEU A 10 -2.78 15.42 -7.16
N GLU A 11 -1.52 15.85 -7.21
CA GLU A 11 -0.72 15.88 -8.43
C GLU A 11 -0.48 14.46 -8.98
N ASN A 12 -0.10 13.52 -8.10
CA ASN A 12 0.10 12.14 -8.50
C ASN A 12 -1.22 11.47 -8.92
N ILE A 13 -2.32 11.74 -8.21
CA ILE A 13 -3.66 11.27 -8.58
C ILE A 13 -4.03 11.77 -9.98
N ALA A 14 -3.84 13.06 -10.26
CA ALA A 14 -4.10 13.63 -11.59
C ALA A 14 -3.22 12.98 -12.67
N SER A 15 -1.94 12.76 -12.39
CA SER A 15 -1.01 12.08 -13.30
C SER A 15 -1.41 10.63 -13.58
N ILE A 16 -1.89 9.90 -12.57
CA ILE A 16 -2.40 8.52 -12.76
C ILE A 16 -3.60 8.54 -13.69
N LYS A 17 -4.60 9.38 -13.39
CA LYS A 17 -5.83 9.53 -14.19
C LYS A 17 -5.52 9.75 -15.67
N ASP A 18 -4.57 10.66 -15.95
CA ASP A 18 -4.17 11.01 -17.32
C ASP A 18 -3.46 9.84 -18.02
N LYS A 19 -2.45 9.26 -17.38
CA LYS A 19 -1.63 8.19 -17.98
C LYS A 19 -2.38 6.86 -18.16
N THR A 20 -3.41 6.62 -17.37
CA THR A 20 -4.21 5.38 -17.42
C THR A 20 -5.55 5.56 -18.14
N GLU A 21 -5.84 6.77 -18.61
CA GLU A 21 -7.10 7.12 -19.29
C GLU A 21 -8.35 6.79 -18.45
N THR A 22 -8.23 6.98 -17.12
CA THR A 22 -9.30 6.63 -16.15
C THR A 22 -9.98 7.85 -15.53
N GLN A 23 -9.91 9.03 -16.17
CA GLN A 23 -10.43 10.29 -15.65
C GLN A 23 -11.90 10.21 -15.21
N ASP A 24 -12.70 9.41 -15.92
CA ASP A 24 -14.13 9.26 -15.69
C ASP A 24 -14.47 8.21 -14.62
N ALA A 25 -13.48 7.55 -14.01
CA ALA A 25 -13.74 6.56 -12.97
C ALA A 25 -14.31 7.24 -11.70
N PRO A 26 -15.52 6.85 -11.23
CA PRO A 26 -16.18 7.47 -10.08
C PRO A 26 -15.34 7.46 -8.80
N ALA A 27 -14.47 6.47 -8.64
CA ALA A 27 -13.58 6.35 -7.50
C ALA A 27 -12.69 7.59 -7.30
N TRP A 28 -12.22 8.20 -8.38
CA TRP A 28 -11.38 9.39 -8.28
C TRP A 28 -12.12 10.59 -7.70
N GLY A 29 -13.36 10.81 -8.15
CA GLY A 29 -14.20 11.89 -7.58
C GLY A 29 -14.46 11.68 -6.08
N LEU A 30 -14.71 10.43 -5.67
CA LEU A 30 -14.89 10.09 -4.26
C LEU A 30 -13.60 10.27 -3.46
N LEU A 31 -12.46 9.86 -4.00
CA LEU A 31 -11.15 10.03 -3.38
C LEU A 31 -10.81 11.52 -3.19
N GLU A 32 -10.98 12.33 -4.24
CA GLU A 32 -10.69 13.77 -4.22
C GLU A 32 -11.58 14.50 -3.20
N GLN A 33 -12.85 14.15 -3.09
CA GLN A 33 -13.78 14.71 -2.09
C GLN A 33 -13.33 14.41 -0.65
N ASN A 34 -12.69 13.27 -0.43
CA ASN A 34 -12.22 12.83 0.89
C ASN A 34 -10.72 13.09 1.12
N TYR A 35 -10.02 13.67 0.15
CA TYR A 35 -8.55 13.82 0.18
C TYR A 35 -8.04 14.51 1.44
N ALA A 36 -8.68 15.63 1.83
CA ALA A 36 -8.26 16.39 3.01
C ALA A 36 -8.36 15.55 4.29
N ALA A 37 -9.47 14.83 4.47
CA ALA A 37 -9.69 13.99 5.64
C ALA A 37 -8.73 12.79 5.67
N ILE A 38 -8.47 12.16 4.52
CA ILE A 38 -7.49 11.07 4.40
C ILE A 38 -6.08 11.59 4.72
N SER A 39 -5.70 12.75 4.20
CA SER A 39 -4.41 13.39 4.49
C SER A 39 -4.25 13.77 5.96
N ASP A 40 -5.34 14.18 6.62
CA ASP A 40 -5.34 14.43 8.06
C ASP A 40 -5.15 13.16 8.86
N LEU A 41 -5.78 12.07 8.46
CA LEU A 41 -5.60 10.76 9.08
C LEU A 41 -4.17 10.25 8.90
N LEU A 42 -3.60 10.37 7.69
CA LEU A 42 -2.20 10.05 7.40
C LEU A 42 -1.22 10.76 8.35
N ARG A 43 -1.50 12.03 8.70
CA ARG A 43 -0.66 12.79 9.63
C ARG A 43 -0.80 12.34 11.10
N LYS A 44 -1.96 11.78 11.46
CA LYS A 44 -2.27 11.35 12.84
C LYS A 44 -1.78 9.93 13.12
N VAL A 45 -1.68 9.07 12.11
CA VAL A 45 -1.22 7.70 12.29
C VAL A 45 0.22 7.68 12.77
N ARG A 46 0.49 6.82 13.76
CA ARG A 46 1.84 6.66 14.32
C ARG A 46 2.79 6.12 13.27
N ARG A 47 3.87 6.84 13.03
CA ARG A 47 4.93 6.42 12.12
C ARG A 47 5.96 5.56 12.84
N THR A 48 6.46 4.56 12.13
CA THR A 48 7.55 3.68 12.57
C THR A 48 8.57 3.51 11.45
N ILE A 49 9.65 2.80 11.72
CA ILE A 49 10.54 2.33 10.67
C ILE A 49 9.86 1.13 10.01
N THR A 50 9.78 1.14 8.70
CA THR A 50 9.20 0.07 7.90
C THR A 50 10.20 -0.41 6.86
N TYR A 51 10.17 -1.70 6.58
CA TYR A 51 11.02 -2.29 5.55
C TYR A 51 10.47 -1.97 4.15
N ASN A 52 9.15 -1.90 4.01
CA ASN A 52 8.39 -1.55 2.79
C ASN A 52 8.56 -2.51 1.60
N ASP A 53 9.34 -3.57 1.73
CA ASP A 53 9.62 -4.52 0.64
C ASP A 53 9.68 -5.98 1.12
N PHE A 54 8.76 -6.35 2.02
CA PHE A 54 8.62 -7.70 2.57
C PHE A 54 8.09 -8.70 1.53
N TYR A 55 8.80 -8.82 0.42
CA TYR A 55 8.50 -9.80 -0.61
C TYR A 55 9.43 -11.02 -0.49
N TYR A 56 8.91 -12.20 -0.86
CA TYR A 56 9.69 -13.44 -0.81
C TYR A 56 11.00 -13.36 -1.60
N THR A 57 11.04 -12.52 -2.65
CA THR A 57 12.23 -12.27 -3.47
C THR A 57 13.38 -11.60 -2.71
N ASN A 58 13.06 -10.93 -1.60
CA ASN A 58 14.02 -10.21 -0.75
C ASN A 58 14.36 -10.97 0.52
N MET A 59 14.08 -12.26 0.54
CA MET A 59 14.34 -13.12 1.68
C MET A 59 15.10 -14.38 1.28
N VAL A 60 15.98 -14.84 2.15
CA VAL A 60 16.64 -16.14 2.04
C VAL A 60 16.48 -16.91 3.34
N VAL A 61 16.25 -18.20 3.24
CA VAL A 61 16.12 -19.10 4.37
C VAL A 61 17.27 -20.09 4.33
N ALA A 62 17.90 -20.35 5.48
CA ALA A 62 18.93 -21.36 5.60
C ALA A 62 18.38 -22.76 5.24
N LYS A 63 19.21 -23.61 4.64
CA LYS A 63 18.79 -24.95 4.18
C LYS A 63 18.24 -25.84 5.30
N ASP A 64 18.67 -25.61 6.53
CA ASP A 64 18.22 -26.31 7.74
C ASP A 64 17.05 -25.61 8.45
N ASN A 65 16.52 -24.53 7.85
CA ASN A 65 15.47 -23.68 8.40
C ASN A 65 15.80 -23.03 9.76
N SER A 66 17.07 -22.94 10.12
CA SER A 66 17.50 -22.37 11.41
C SER A 66 17.46 -20.83 11.45
N SER A 67 17.48 -20.18 10.29
CA SER A 67 17.51 -18.72 10.18
C SER A 67 16.95 -18.23 8.86
N ALA A 68 16.50 -16.99 8.87
CA ALA A 68 16.13 -16.25 7.67
C ALA A 68 16.79 -14.87 7.70
N LEU A 69 17.15 -14.36 6.52
CA LEU A 69 17.72 -13.04 6.35
C LEU A 69 16.90 -12.29 5.31
N MET A 70 16.72 -11.00 5.54
CA MET A 70 16.23 -10.05 4.56
C MET A 70 17.41 -9.29 3.96
N PHE A 71 17.28 -8.92 2.69
CA PHE A 71 18.26 -8.11 1.97
C PHE A 71 17.51 -7.11 1.08
N ASP A 72 18.24 -6.22 0.41
CA ASP A 72 17.67 -5.12 -0.37
C ASP A 72 16.88 -4.11 0.48
N TYR A 73 17.62 -3.24 1.16
CA TYR A 73 17.07 -2.20 2.04
C TYR A 73 16.81 -0.87 1.33
N ASN A 74 16.66 -0.86 0.00
CA ASN A 74 16.48 0.37 -0.78
C ASN A 74 15.23 1.13 -0.38
N LEU A 75 14.18 0.43 0.05
CA LEU A 75 12.91 1.01 0.48
C LEU A 75 12.78 1.13 2.01
N LEU A 76 13.86 0.84 2.76
CA LEU A 76 13.83 1.04 4.21
C LEU A 76 13.53 2.51 4.52
N GLY A 77 12.46 2.74 5.26
CA GLY A 77 11.97 4.10 5.41
C GLY A 77 11.07 4.32 6.60
N LYS A 78 10.17 5.29 6.44
CA LYS A 78 9.10 5.59 7.38
C LYS A 78 7.78 5.11 6.80
N GLY A 79 6.92 4.59 7.66
CA GLY A 79 5.59 4.16 7.30
C GLY A 79 4.76 3.93 8.55
N TYR A 80 3.62 3.32 8.41
CA TYR A 80 2.86 2.76 9.50
C TYR A 80 2.97 1.23 9.47
N ALA A 81 2.78 0.59 10.63
CA ALA A 81 3.08 -0.82 10.80
C ALA A 81 2.36 -1.72 9.78
N TYR A 82 1.14 -1.36 9.37
CA TYR A 82 0.36 -2.15 8.42
C TYR A 82 0.98 -2.23 7.02
N THR A 83 1.82 -1.28 6.59
CA THR A 83 2.52 -1.34 5.30
C THR A 83 3.34 -2.63 5.16
N ASP A 84 4.09 -3.00 6.19
CA ASP A 84 4.87 -4.25 6.21
C ASP A 84 3.95 -5.48 6.28
N VAL A 85 2.87 -5.41 7.07
CA VAL A 85 1.86 -6.47 7.14
C VAL A 85 1.24 -6.74 5.77
N ARG A 86 0.82 -5.70 5.04
CA ARG A 86 0.30 -5.84 3.67
C ARG A 86 1.29 -6.58 2.76
N ASN A 87 2.54 -6.16 2.76
CA ASN A 87 3.56 -6.76 1.89
C ASN A 87 3.76 -8.25 2.20
N VAL A 88 3.82 -8.62 3.47
CA VAL A 88 3.90 -10.02 3.90
C VAL A 88 2.68 -10.81 3.44
N LEU A 89 1.47 -10.31 3.70
CA LEU A 89 0.22 -11.02 3.37
C LEU A 89 -0.01 -11.16 1.86
N SER A 90 0.51 -10.24 1.05
CA SER A 90 0.41 -10.31 -0.41
C SER A 90 1.49 -11.17 -1.07
N SER A 91 2.61 -11.42 -0.39
CA SER A 91 3.78 -12.05 -0.99
C SER A 91 4.09 -13.44 -0.46
N LEU A 92 3.78 -13.74 0.80
CA LEU A 92 4.09 -15.01 1.43
C LEU A 92 2.90 -15.98 1.39
N SER A 93 3.15 -17.24 1.72
CA SER A 93 2.08 -18.22 1.90
C SER A 93 1.15 -17.84 3.07
N GLU A 94 -0.07 -18.33 3.06
CA GLU A 94 -1.04 -18.08 4.13
C GLU A 94 -0.50 -18.50 5.52
N GLU A 95 0.24 -19.62 5.57
CA GLU A 95 0.85 -20.13 6.81
C GLU A 95 1.95 -19.16 7.31
N ALA A 96 2.81 -18.69 6.41
CA ALA A 96 3.86 -17.74 6.75
C ALA A 96 3.25 -16.37 7.17
N GLY A 97 2.21 -15.91 6.50
CA GLY A 97 1.46 -14.72 6.89
C GLY A 97 0.84 -14.83 8.29
N LYS A 98 0.23 -15.98 8.63
CA LYS A 98 -0.30 -16.24 9.97
C LYS A 98 0.80 -16.25 11.03
N ALA A 99 1.94 -16.90 10.74
CA ALA A 99 3.08 -16.92 11.64
C ALA A 99 3.65 -15.52 11.87
N PHE A 100 3.79 -14.73 10.80
CA PHE A 100 4.22 -13.34 10.90
C PHE A 100 3.28 -12.51 11.77
N LEU A 101 1.97 -12.56 11.54
CA LEU A 101 0.98 -11.80 12.32
C LEU A 101 1.01 -12.17 13.80
N LYS A 102 1.25 -13.43 14.12
CA LYS A 102 1.36 -13.88 15.52
C LYS A 102 2.52 -13.20 16.25
N GLU A 103 3.65 -13.01 15.60
CA GLU A 103 4.87 -12.44 16.19
C GLU A 103 4.93 -10.91 16.04
N TYR A 104 4.44 -10.38 14.91
CA TYR A 104 4.43 -8.93 14.64
C TYR A 104 3.47 -8.17 15.57
N GLY A 105 2.38 -8.82 15.98
CA GLY A 105 1.42 -8.29 16.92
C GLY A 105 0.20 -7.63 16.26
N LYS A 106 -0.48 -6.78 17.05
CA LYS A 106 -1.71 -6.11 16.61
C LYS A 106 -1.39 -4.82 15.87
N PHE A 107 -2.14 -4.55 14.83
CA PHE A 107 -2.16 -3.27 14.11
C PHE A 107 -3.50 -2.55 14.36
N ASP A 108 -3.51 -1.24 14.17
CA ASP A 108 -4.73 -0.44 14.25
C ASP A 108 -5.60 -0.70 13.01
N PRO A 109 -6.90 -1.02 13.16
CA PRO A 109 -7.81 -1.13 12.02
C PRO A 109 -7.88 0.12 11.14
N ALA A 110 -7.65 1.31 11.70
CA ALA A 110 -7.57 2.54 10.95
C ALA A 110 -6.33 2.57 10.04
N GLU A 111 -5.19 2.03 10.50
CA GLU A 111 -4.00 1.89 9.66
C GLU A 111 -4.27 0.99 8.44
N LYS A 112 -4.96 -0.14 8.66
CA LYS A 112 -5.36 -1.03 7.57
C LYS A 112 -6.24 -0.32 6.56
N ALA A 113 -7.31 0.32 7.01
CA ALA A 113 -8.25 1.01 6.14
C ALA A 113 -7.56 2.14 5.36
N LEU A 114 -6.62 2.83 5.98
CA LEU A 114 -5.81 3.87 5.36
C LEU A 114 -4.88 3.30 4.29
N ASP A 115 -4.20 2.20 4.60
CA ASP A 115 -3.31 1.49 3.67
C ASP A 115 -4.08 0.97 2.46
N ASP A 116 -5.26 0.39 2.66
CA ASP A 116 -6.12 -0.13 1.60
C ASP A 116 -6.46 0.95 0.53
N VAL A 117 -6.42 2.23 0.89
CA VAL A 117 -6.66 3.35 -0.04
C VAL A 117 -5.35 3.94 -0.56
N VAL A 118 -4.43 4.27 0.34
CA VAL A 118 -3.18 4.97 -0.01
C VAL A 118 -2.29 4.10 -0.89
N SER A 119 -2.17 2.81 -0.56
CA SER A 119 -1.33 1.89 -1.33
C SER A 119 -1.76 1.72 -2.78
N VAL A 120 -3.06 1.83 -3.09
CA VAL A 120 -3.56 1.80 -4.47
C VAL A 120 -3.02 2.99 -5.26
N VAL A 121 -3.09 4.19 -4.70
CA VAL A 121 -2.56 5.40 -5.35
C VAL A 121 -1.06 5.31 -5.52
N VAL A 122 -0.33 4.93 -4.47
CA VAL A 122 1.13 4.79 -4.52
C VAL A 122 1.56 3.75 -5.56
N THR A 123 0.92 2.59 -5.55
CA THR A 123 1.23 1.50 -6.49
C THR A 123 0.96 1.90 -7.94
N LEU A 124 -0.18 2.54 -8.21
CA LEU A 124 -0.51 3.05 -9.56
C LEU A 124 0.45 4.16 -9.98
N HIS A 125 0.81 5.08 -9.08
CA HIS A 125 1.80 6.11 -9.36
C HIS A 125 3.14 5.50 -9.78
N LEU A 126 3.68 4.56 -8.99
CA LEU A 126 4.94 3.88 -9.29
C LEU A 126 4.86 3.03 -10.56
N ALA A 127 3.71 2.44 -10.85
CA ALA A 127 3.47 1.74 -12.12
C ALA A 127 3.53 2.70 -13.32
N CYS A 128 2.96 3.89 -13.19
CA CYS A 128 2.96 4.93 -14.21
C CYS A 128 4.35 5.56 -14.48
N LEU A 129 5.33 5.36 -13.59
CA LEU A 129 6.71 5.80 -13.83
C LEU A 129 7.51 4.83 -14.70
N ARG A 130 6.99 3.63 -14.96
CA ARG A 130 7.66 2.63 -15.78
C ARG A 130 7.43 2.90 -17.26
N GLU A 131 8.40 2.50 -18.10
CA GLU A 131 8.29 2.62 -19.54
C GLU A 131 7.06 1.87 -20.10
N ASN A 132 6.81 0.67 -19.58
CA ASN A 132 5.62 -0.13 -19.90
C ASN A 132 4.80 -0.31 -18.61
N PHE A 133 3.49 -0.02 -18.70
CA PHE A 133 2.58 -0.23 -17.57
C PHE A 133 2.55 -1.71 -17.19
N PRO A 134 2.86 -2.08 -15.94
CA PRO A 134 3.05 -3.46 -15.57
C PRO A 134 1.70 -4.19 -15.42
N TRP A 135 1.66 -5.44 -15.89
CA TRP A 135 0.47 -6.28 -15.86
C TRP A 135 -0.15 -6.46 -14.46
N TRP A 136 0.68 -6.51 -13.42
CA TRP A 136 0.21 -6.65 -12.04
C TRP A 136 -0.54 -5.42 -11.52
N ALA A 137 -0.32 -4.23 -12.10
CA ALA A 137 -1.05 -3.01 -11.73
C ALA A 137 -2.39 -2.90 -12.48
N GLN A 138 -2.62 -3.70 -13.54
CA GLN A 138 -3.89 -3.69 -14.27
C GLN A 138 -5.07 -4.06 -13.37
N THR A 139 -4.90 -5.02 -12.48
CA THR A 139 -5.94 -5.42 -11.51
C THR A 139 -6.43 -4.24 -10.67
N LEU A 140 -5.53 -3.32 -10.28
CA LEU A 140 -5.92 -2.13 -9.51
C LEU A 140 -6.76 -1.15 -10.34
N LEU A 141 -6.50 -1.05 -11.65
CA LEU A 141 -7.34 -0.26 -12.54
C LEU A 141 -8.73 -0.88 -12.72
N ASP A 142 -8.80 -2.19 -12.84
CA ASP A 142 -10.07 -2.93 -12.97
C ASP A 142 -10.92 -2.79 -11.70
N GLU A 143 -10.28 -2.66 -10.53
CA GLU A 143 -10.93 -2.48 -9.23
C GLU A 143 -11.39 -1.05 -8.94
N LEU A 144 -10.98 -0.03 -9.72
CA LEU A 144 -11.28 1.38 -9.43
C LEU A 144 -12.77 1.66 -9.23
N ASN A 145 -13.63 1.02 -10.01
CA ASN A 145 -15.07 1.26 -9.99
C ASN A 145 -15.86 0.32 -9.07
N THR A 146 -15.15 -0.54 -8.33
CA THR A 146 -15.75 -1.55 -7.46
C THR A 146 -15.09 -1.53 -6.08
N THR A 147 -14.16 -2.43 -5.85
CA THR A 147 -13.47 -2.65 -4.57
C THR A 147 -12.79 -1.39 -4.03
N PHE A 148 -12.25 -0.53 -4.90
CA PHE A 148 -11.60 0.70 -4.45
C PHE A 148 -12.59 1.72 -3.89
N ILE A 149 -13.80 1.82 -4.46
CA ILE A 149 -14.88 2.63 -3.88
C ILE A 149 -15.25 2.13 -2.48
N GLU A 150 -15.40 0.82 -2.32
CA GLU A 150 -15.71 0.21 -1.02
C GLU A 150 -14.62 0.49 0.04
N LYS A 151 -13.35 0.45 -0.36
CA LYS A 151 -12.20 0.80 0.49
C LYS A 151 -12.28 2.26 0.98
N ILE A 152 -12.56 3.21 0.07
CA ILE A 152 -12.72 4.62 0.43
C ILE A 152 -13.91 4.81 1.39
N GLU A 153 -15.04 4.18 1.13
CA GLU A 153 -16.22 4.25 1.99
C GLU A 153 -15.96 3.65 3.38
N LEU A 154 -15.21 2.55 3.45
CA LEU A 154 -14.80 1.96 4.72
C LEU A 154 -13.90 2.91 5.51
N LEU A 155 -12.92 3.54 4.86
CA LEU A 155 -11.99 4.49 5.48
C LEU A 155 -12.72 5.69 6.10
N ARG A 156 -13.81 6.15 5.52
CA ARG A 156 -14.64 7.26 6.07
C ARG A 156 -15.17 7.00 7.48
N ARG A 157 -15.24 5.75 7.92
CA ARG A 157 -15.66 5.40 9.29
C ARG A 157 -14.61 5.73 10.35
N PHE A 158 -13.38 6.05 9.95
CA PHE A 158 -12.26 6.38 10.82
C PHE A 158 -11.88 7.88 10.77
N GLN A 159 -12.60 8.67 9.98
CA GLN A 159 -12.37 10.11 9.80
C GLN A 159 -12.98 10.98 10.90
#